data_e07a40b116c92a4b7d9fc594e86907e8
#
_entry.id   e07a40b116c92a4b7d9fc594e86907e8
#
_cell.length_a   1.000
_cell.length_b   1.000
_cell.length_c   1.000
_cell.angle_alpha   90.00
_cell.angle_beta   90.00
_cell.angle_gamma   90.00
#
_symmetry.space_group_name_H-M   'P 1'
#
loop_
_entity.id
_entity.type
_entity.pdbx_description
1 polymer ?
#
loop_
_entity_poly.entity_id
_entity_poly.type
_entity_poly.pdbx_seq_one_letter_code
_entity_poly.pdbx_strand_id
1 'polypeptide(L)'
;CYSVERNCSDFKTGVFEFSTLINDSIVTSSFTRTNNYEIETFEGIKDSSTVKWVNKCEFLLTKINPRTNQEKRPIRIKILRTYGDQYDFEYSIVNNPDKISRGTVKRLSN
;
A
#
# COMPACT_ATOMS: atom_id res chain seq x y z
N CYS A 1 -19.56 -20.88 9.99
CA CYS A 1 -18.75 -19.99 9.18
C CYS A 1 -17.92 -19.05 10.07
N TYR A 2 -16.83 -18.61 9.58
CA TYR A 2 -16.00 -17.66 10.31
C TYR A 2 -15.71 -16.45 9.42
N SER A 3 -15.49 -15.33 10.06
CA SER A 3 -15.19 -14.09 9.35
C SER A 3 -13.69 -13.84 9.31
N VAL A 4 -13.24 -13.17 8.25
CA VAL A 4 -11.86 -12.75 8.14
C VAL A 4 -11.66 -11.52 9.01
N GLU A 5 -10.59 -11.51 9.81
CA GLU A 5 -10.26 -10.37 10.65
C GLU A 5 -9.77 -9.21 9.81
N ARG A 6 -10.31 -8.02 10.07
CA ARG A 6 -9.92 -6.79 9.37
C ARG A 6 -9.87 -5.62 10.34
N ASN A 7 -8.75 -5.49 11.02
CA ASN A 7 -8.51 -4.34 11.91
C ASN A 7 -7.80 -3.22 11.15
N CYS A 8 -8.42 -2.74 10.08
CA CYS A 8 -7.80 -1.81 9.15
C CYS A 8 -7.38 -0.49 9.79
N SER A 9 -8.13 -0.03 10.79
CA SER A 9 -7.80 1.23 11.48
C SER A 9 -6.44 1.18 12.17
N ASP A 10 -5.96 -0.01 12.55
CA ASP A 10 -4.67 -0.17 13.19
C ASP A 10 -3.52 0.05 12.23
N PHE A 11 -3.80 0.05 10.92
CA PHE A 11 -2.78 0.16 9.89
C PHE A 11 -2.88 1.46 9.10
N LYS A 12 -3.62 2.46 9.60
CA LYS A 12 -3.74 3.74 8.90
C LYS A 12 -2.48 4.56 8.96
N THR A 13 -1.72 4.45 10.04
CA THR A 13 -0.47 5.18 10.21
C THR A 13 0.60 4.23 10.71
N GLY A 14 1.86 4.58 10.46
CA GLY A 14 2.99 3.81 10.93
C GLY A 14 4.10 3.69 9.91
N VAL A 15 5.10 2.89 10.26
CA VAL A 15 6.21 2.55 9.37
C VAL A 15 6.03 1.09 8.95
N PHE A 16 6.10 0.85 7.66
CA PHE A 16 5.78 -0.45 7.08
C PHE A 16 6.87 -0.92 6.13
N GLU A 17 6.88 -2.23 5.89
CA GLU A 17 7.80 -2.87 4.97
C GLU A 17 7.00 -3.76 4.02
N PHE A 18 7.33 -3.66 2.74
CA PHE A 18 6.73 -4.48 1.69
C PHE A 18 7.83 -5.16 0.90
N SER A 19 7.74 -6.48 0.75
CA SER A 19 8.70 -7.26 -0.01
C SER A 19 8.03 -7.84 -1.25
N THR A 20 8.74 -7.81 -2.36
CA THR A 20 8.26 -8.39 -3.60
C THR A 20 9.41 -9.13 -4.29
N LEU A 21 9.07 -10.01 -5.22
CA LEU A 21 10.05 -10.78 -5.97
C LEU A 21 10.23 -10.14 -7.34
N ILE A 22 11.47 -9.75 -7.64
CA ILE A 22 11.84 -9.19 -8.94
C ILE A 22 13.03 -9.97 -9.46
N ASN A 23 12.86 -10.62 -10.62
CA ASN A 23 13.92 -11.42 -11.25
C ASN A 23 14.56 -12.43 -10.29
N ASP A 24 13.71 -13.16 -9.56
CA ASP A 24 14.12 -14.18 -8.58
C ASP A 24 14.85 -13.62 -7.37
N SER A 25 14.90 -12.30 -7.20
CA SER A 25 15.49 -11.66 -6.03
C SER A 25 14.40 -10.99 -5.20
N ILE A 26 14.50 -11.12 -3.88
CA ILE A 26 13.59 -10.44 -2.97
C ILE A 26 14.04 -8.99 -2.84
N VAL A 27 13.14 -8.08 -3.20
CA VAL A 27 13.38 -6.65 -3.08
C VAL A 27 12.42 -6.09 -2.05
N THR A 28 12.95 -5.33 -1.09
CA THR A 28 12.17 -4.79 0.00
C THR A 28 12.14 -3.27 -0.09
N SER A 29 10.94 -2.71 0.00
CA SER A 29 10.76 -1.27 0.15
C SER A 29 10.15 -0.99 1.52
N SER A 30 10.40 0.21 2.03
CA SER A 30 9.78 0.67 3.27
C SER A 30 9.00 1.94 2.99
N PHE A 31 7.95 2.16 3.77
CA PHE A 31 7.17 3.37 3.63
C PHE A 31 6.62 3.80 4.99
N THR A 32 6.45 5.11 5.12
CA THR A 32 5.82 5.72 6.28
C THR A 32 4.49 6.29 5.85
N ARG A 33 3.43 5.94 6.56
CA ARG A 33 2.09 6.43 6.26
C ARG A 33 1.60 7.29 7.40
N THR A 34 1.15 8.48 7.04
CA THR A 34 0.43 9.38 7.96
C THR A 34 -1.02 9.43 7.52
N ASN A 35 -1.83 10.25 8.18
CA ASN A 35 -3.25 10.35 7.84
C ASN A 35 -3.50 10.81 6.40
N ASN A 36 -2.58 11.58 5.82
CA ASN A 36 -2.78 12.21 4.51
C ASN A 36 -1.73 11.84 3.47
N TYR A 37 -0.60 11.29 3.89
CA TYR A 37 0.53 11.05 2.99
C TYR A 37 1.17 9.71 3.24
N GLU A 38 1.82 9.21 2.19
CA GLU A 38 2.66 8.02 2.29
C GLU A 38 3.97 8.31 1.58
N ILE A 39 5.08 8.07 2.26
CA ILE A 39 6.42 8.29 1.73
C ILE A 39 7.10 6.94 1.62
N GLU A 40 7.39 6.52 0.40
CA GLU A 40 8.05 5.25 0.12
C GLU A 40 9.52 5.48 -0.18
N THR A 41 10.38 4.61 0.37
CA THR A 41 11.80 4.60 0.05
C THR A 41 12.13 3.27 -0.62
N PHE A 42 12.63 3.34 -1.84
CA PHE A 42 13.00 2.17 -2.62
C PHE A 42 14.32 2.44 -3.32
N GLU A 43 15.33 1.61 -3.02
CA GLU A 43 16.68 1.74 -3.58
C GLU A 43 17.23 3.16 -3.45
N GLY A 44 17.02 3.78 -2.27
CA GLY A 44 17.52 5.12 -1.99
C GLY A 44 16.71 6.26 -2.56
N ILE A 45 15.65 5.96 -3.30
CA ILE A 45 14.76 6.96 -3.90
C ILE A 45 13.50 7.09 -3.07
N LYS A 46 13.12 8.34 -2.74
CA LYS A 46 11.90 8.62 -2.00
C LYS A 46 10.82 9.13 -2.92
N ASP A 47 9.64 8.53 -2.82
CA ASP A 47 8.44 8.97 -3.54
C ASP A 47 7.33 9.25 -2.53
N SER A 48 6.64 10.35 -2.73
CA SER A 48 5.54 10.76 -1.86
C SER A 48 4.21 10.66 -2.61
N SER A 49 3.19 10.20 -1.89
CA SER A 49 1.83 10.08 -2.44
C SER A 49 0.84 10.62 -1.43
N THR A 50 -0.30 11.12 -1.92
CA THR A 50 -1.40 11.43 -1.03
C THR A 50 -2.18 10.15 -0.74
N VAL A 51 -2.76 10.09 0.46
CA VAL A 51 -3.57 8.96 0.90
C VAL A 51 -4.99 9.47 1.13
N LYS A 52 -5.96 8.83 0.49
CA LYS A 52 -7.36 9.16 0.69
C LYS A 52 -8.13 7.88 1.01
N TRP A 53 -8.61 7.76 2.23
CA TRP A 53 -9.42 6.61 2.64
C TRP A 53 -10.83 6.77 2.12
N VAL A 54 -11.28 5.79 1.34
CA VAL A 54 -12.64 5.80 0.78
C VAL A 54 -13.60 4.99 1.63
N ASN A 55 -13.06 4.10 2.46
CA ASN A 55 -13.80 3.40 3.51
C ASN A 55 -12.78 2.87 4.53
N LYS A 56 -13.22 2.04 5.47
CA LYS A 56 -12.35 1.57 6.56
C LYS A 56 -11.14 0.77 6.09
N CYS A 57 -11.26 0.08 4.96
CA CYS A 57 -10.24 -0.85 4.49
C CYS A 57 -9.75 -0.57 3.07
N GLU A 58 -10.14 0.54 2.47
CA GLU A 58 -9.69 0.90 1.13
C GLU A 58 -9.23 2.33 1.09
N PHE A 59 -8.13 2.56 0.35
CA PHE A 59 -7.63 3.92 0.15
C PHE A 59 -7.02 4.06 -1.23
N LEU A 60 -6.90 5.32 -1.64
CA LEU A 60 -6.31 5.68 -2.92
C LEU A 60 -4.96 6.36 -2.67
N LEU A 61 -3.96 5.95 -3.43
CA LEU A 61 -2.64 6.58 -3.44
C LEU A 61 -2.48 7.33 -4.75
N THR A 62 -2.11 8.59 -4.66
CA THR A 62 -1.84 9.43 -5.83
C THR A 62 -0.46 10.06 -5.67
N LYS A 63 0.44 9.82 -6.61
CA LYS A 63 1.78 10.40 -6.54
C LYS A 63 1.73 11.91 -6.63
N ILE A 64 2.52 12.57 -5.77
CA ILE A 64 2.56 14.03 -5.72
C ILE A 64 3.34 14.60 -6.92
N ASN A 65 4.45 13.94 -7.29
CA ASN A 65 5.28 14.37 -8.42
C ASN A 65 5.38 13.24 -9.46
N PRO A 66 4.30 13.00 -10.21
CA PRO A 66 4.33 11.94 -11.22
C PRO A 66 5.30 12.27 -12.34
N ARG A 67 6.07 11.28 -12.78
CA ARG A 67 7.07 11.44 -13.85
C ARG A 67 6.52 11.01 -15.20
N THR A 68 5.47 10.19 -15.21
CA THR A 68 4.85 9.68 -16.44
C THR A 68 3.34 9.83 -16.34
N ASN A 69 2.67 9.70 -17.48
CA ASN A 69 1.20 9.71 -17.49
C ASN A 69 0.62 8.53 -16.70
N GLN A 70 1.32 7.41 -16.72
CA GLN A 70 0.88 6.24 -15.96
C GLN A 70 0.94 6.49 -14.45
N GLU A 71 1.97 7.20 -13.98
CA GLU A 71 2.10 7.52 -12.56
C GLU A 71 1.08 8.53 -12.07
N LYS A 72 0.43 9.25 -12.96
CA LYS A 72 -0.64 10.19 -12.60
C LYS A 72 -1.93 9.48 -12.19
N ARG A 73 -2.06 8.20 -12.52
CA ARG A 73 -3.25 7.44 -12.20
C ARG A 73 -3.24 7.00 -10.74
N PRO A 74 -4.34 7.23 -10.01
CA PRO A 74 -4.43 6.75 -8.63
C PRO A 74 -4.35 5.22 -8.57
N ILE A 75 -3.75 4.74 -7.49
CA ILE A 75 -3.70 3.32 -7.19
C ILE A 75 -4.69 3.05 -6.06
N ARG A 76 -5.58 2.10 -6.27
CA ARG A 76 -6.52 1.67 -5.26
C ARG A 76 -5.91 0.51 -4.49
N ILE A 77 -5.94 0.62 -3.16
CA ILE A 77 -5.44 -0.44 -2.28
C ILE A 77 -6.58 -0.86 -1.36
N LYS A 78 -6.82 -2.17 -1.33
CA LYS A 78 -7.86 -2.76 -0.49
C LYS A 78 -7.21 -3.75 0.46
N ILE A 79 -7.39 -3.55 1.76
CA ILE A 79 -6.92 -4.48 2.77
C ILE A 79 -7.89 -5.66 2.82
N LEU A 80 -7.36 -6.86 2.59
CA LEU A 80 -8.16 -8.08 2.53
C LEU A 80 -8.33 -8.72 3.89
N ARG A 81 -7.27 -8.70 4.71
CA ARG A 81 -7.32 -9.21 6.08
C ARG A 81 -6.11 -8.70 6.85
N THR A 82 -6.23 -8.67 8.17
CA THR A 82 -5.14 -8.28 9.06
C THR A 82 -4.85 -9.44 10.02
N TYR A 83 -3.58 -9.57 10.41
CA TYR A 83 -3.17 -10.58 11.38
C TYR A 83 -1.84 -10.16 12.00
N GLY A 84 -1.83 -9.98 13.32
CA GLY A 84 -0.64 -9.49 14.02
C GLY A 84 -0.23 -8.12 13.50
N ASP A 85 1.03 -8.00 13.08
CA ASP A 85 1.58 -6.77 12.53
C ASP A 85 1.54 -6.72 11.00
N GLN A 86 0.75 -7.59 10.38
CA GLN A 86 0.72 -7.73 8.94
C GLN A 86 -0.68 -7.53 8.38
N TYR A 87 -0.74 -7.16 7.11
CA TYR A 87 -2.00 -7.22 6.37
C TYR A 87 -1.74 -7.67 4.94
N ASP A 88 -2.72 -8.41 4.41
CA ASP A 88 -2.74 -8.76 3.00
C ASP A 88 -3.60 -7.73 2.27
N PHE A 89 -3.17 -7.35 1.08
CA PHE A 89 -3.87 -6.35 0.29
C PHE A 89 -3.90 -6.73 -1.17
N GLU A 90 -4.83 -6.13 -1.89
CA GLU A 90 -4.80 -6.13 -3.34
C GLU A 90 -4.73 -4.68 -3.82
N TYR A 91 -4.11 -4.48 -4.98
CA TYR A 91 -4.04 -3.15 -5.55
C TYR A 91 -4.27 -3.19 -7.06
N SER A 92 -4.78 -2.10 -7.56
CA SER A 92 -5.06 -1.94 -8.98
C SER A 92 -5.01 -0.45 -9.32
N ILE A 93 -4.77 -0.17 -10.60
CA ILE A 93 -4.86 1.21 -11.10
C ILE A 93 -6.34 1.50 -11.33
N VAL A 94 -6.81 2.65 -10.84
CA VAL A 94 -8.24 3.00 -10.89
C VAL A 94 -8.83 2.89 -12.30
N ASN A 95 -8.07 3.29 -13.32
CA ASN A 95 -8.54 3.22 -14.71
C ASN A 95 -8.35 1.86 -15.37
N ASN A 96 -7.85 0.87 -14.62
CA ASN A 96 -7.63 -0.47 -15.16
C ASN A 96 -7.90 -1.51 -14.09
N PRO A 97 -9.17 -1.63 -13.64
CA PRO A 97 -9.52 -2.49 -12.51
C PRO A 97 -9.39 -3.99 -12.78
N ASP A 98 -9.21 -4.38 -14.04
CA ASP A 98 -9.07 -5.81 -14.38
C ASP A 98 -7.69 -6.37 -14.02
N LYS A 99 -6.70 -5.50 -13.81
CA LYS A 99 -5.36 -5.94 -13.43
C LYS A 99 -5.17 -5.73 -11.94
N ILE A 100 -5.36 -6.81 -11.18
CA ILE A 100 -5.24 -6.80 -9.73
C ILE A 100 -3.99 -7.56 -9.33
N SER A 101 -3.18 -6.94 -8.48
CA SER A 101 -2.02 -7.58 -7.87
C SER A 101 -2.23 -7.65 -6.37
N ARG A 102 -1.58 -8.62 -5.72
CA ARG A 102 -1.70 -8.82 -4.28
C ARG A 102 -0.34 -8.84 -3.62
N GLY A 103 -0.33 -8.49 -2.33
CA GLY A 103 0.88 -8.51 -1.55
C GLY A 103 0.58 -8.52 -0.07
N THR A 104 1.66 -8.56 0.71
CA THR A 104 1.59 -8.54 2.17
C THR A 104 2.52 -7.46 2.69
N VAL A 105 2.04 -6.70 3.67
CA VAL A 105 2.80 -5.63 4.30
C VAL A 105 2.95 -5.95 5.77
N LYS A 106 4.13 -5.66 6.31
CA LYS A 106 4.43 -5.81 7.73
C LYS A 106 4.67 -4.44 8.34
N ARG A 107 4.05 -4.18 9.50
CA ARG A 107 4.30 -2.95 10.25
C ARG A 107 5.57 -3.11 11.07
N LEU A 108 6.48 -2.15 10.97
CA LEU A 108 7.73 -2.13 11.71
C LEU A 108 7.61 -1.31 13.00
N SER A 109 6.82 -0.25 12.97
CA SER A 109 6.56 0.59 14.14
C SER A 109 5.33 1.46 13.92
N ASN A 110 4.83 2.02 15.00
CA ASN A 110 3.66 2.92 14.96
C ASN A 110 4.07 4.34 14.57
#